data_a176de9d8f2750be0d43c80cec0c9596
#
_entry.id   a176de9d8f2750be0d43c80cec0c9596
#
_cell.length_a   1.000
_cell.length_b   1.000
_cell.length_c   1.000
_cell.angle_alpha   90.00
_cell.angle_beta   90.00
_cell.angle_gamma   90.00
#
_symmetry.space_group_name_H-M   'P 1'
#
loop_
_entity.id
_entity.type
_entity.pdbx_description
1 polymer ?
#
loop_
_entity_poly.entity_id
_entity_poly.type
_entity_poly.pdbx_seq_one_letter_code
_entity_poly.pdbx_strand_id
1 'polypeptide(L)'
;EISECLVGSEMCIRDRNGGSHNSDYNLQDGWNSAMWGHTYEYVFPQIYQSENATRDRMPAFFGITKILKVEVMHRVTDYYGPIVYSHFADPEARYMPDTQKEVYNAFFCELDTAVAVLSDYIVEHPGASEFARFDMLLDGDYDSWIKFANSLRMRLAMRIAVASPEKAKTEFRKAMDNDCLLYTSPSPRD
;
A
#
# COMPACT_ATOMS: atom_id res chain seq x y z
N GLU A 1 -27.72 15.23 -11.51
CA GLU A 1 -26.92 15.46 -10.28
C GLU A 1 -25.56 14.74 -10.32
N ILE A 2 -25.47 13.49 -10.82
CA ILE A 2 -24.19 12.77 -10.97
C ILE A 2 -23.32 13.39 -12.07
N SER A 3 -23.93 13.93 -13.12
CA SER A 3 -23.22 14.60 -14.22
C SER A 3 -22.58 15.93 -13.80
N GLU A 4 -23.15 16.63 -12.83
CA GLU A 4 -22.58 17.88 -12.31
C GLU A 4 -21.29 17.63 -11.49
N CYS A 5 -21.22 16.53 -10.72
CA CYS A 5 -20.01 16.15 -10.01
C CYS A 5 -18.87 15.70 -10.96
N LEU A 6 -19.20 15.01 -12.04
CA LEU A 6 -18.24 14.62 -13.07
C LEU A 6 -17.75 15.82 -13.88
N VAL A 7 -18.65 16.74 -14.23
CA VAL A 7 -18.32 17.98 -14.92
C VAL A 7 -17.47 18.88 -14.02
N GLY A 8 -17.73 18.95 -12.72
CA GLY A 8 -16.93 19.70 -11.77
C GLY A 8 -15.50 19.13 -11.63
N SER A 9 -15.33 17.82 -11.57
CA SER A 9 -14.01 17.20 -11.52
C SER A 9 -13.24 17.32 -12.84
N GLU A 10 -13.90 17.24 -13.98
CA GLU A 10 -13.29 17.50 -15.29
C GLU A 10 -12.91 18.98 -15.46
N MET A 11 -13.72 19.90 -14.95
CA MET A 11 -13.37 21.33 -14.93
C MET A 11 -12.13 21.58 -14.04
N CYS A 12 -12.05 20.97 -12.87
CA CYS A 12 -10.87 21.08 -12.01
C CYS A 12 -9.60 20.48 -12.66
N ILE A 13 -9.74 19.50 -13.52
CA ILE A 13 -8.61 18.90 -14.27
C ILE A 13 -8.26 19.76 -15.49
N ARG A 14 -9.24 20.40 -16.13
CA ARG A 14 -9.06 21.17 -17.38
C ARG A 14 -8.88 22.65 -17.17
N ASP A 15 -9.45 23.21 -16.09
CA ASP A 15 -9.39 24.64 -15.86
C ASP A 15 -8.09 25.08 -15.20
N ARG A 16 -7.67 26.26 -15.59
CA ARG A 16 -6.58 27.03 -14.97
C ARG A 16 -6.96 27.38 -13.54
N ASN A 17 -6.61 26.53 -12.60
CA ASN A 17 -6.77 26.86 -11.19
C ASN A 17 -5.64 27.80 -10.76
N GLY A 18 -5.96 29.08 -10.58
CA GLY A 18 -5.05 30.06 -9.97
C GLY A 18 -3.74 30.34 -10.72
N GLY A 19 -3.72 30.25 -12.05
CA GLY A 19 -2.55 30.58 -12.87
C GLY A 19 -1.64 29.38 -13.20
N SER A 20 -1.97 28.18 -12.75
CA SER A 20 -1.29 26.96 -13.15
C SER A 20 -1.84 26.44 -14.48
N HIS A 21 -0.95 26.27 -15.46
CA HIS A 21 -1.31 25.81 -16.81
C HIS A 21 -1.37 24.28 -16.91
N ASN A 22 -2.18 23.61 -16.07
CA ASN A 22 -2.24 22.14 -16.00
C ASN A 22 -2.80 21.53 -17.28
N SER A 23 -3.62 22.26 -18.03
CA SER A 23 -4.20 21.78 -19.28
C SER A 23 -3.25 21.83 -20.48
N ASP A 24 -2.09 22.45 -20.33
CA ASP A 24 -1.16 22.73 -21.43
C ASP A 24 0.03 21.75 -21.45
N TYR A 25 -0.07 20.57 -20.80
CA TYR A 25 1.04 19.61 -20.64
C TYR A 25 2.28 20.21 -20.00
N ASN A 26 2.13 21.27 -19.23
CA ASN A 26 3.22 21.92 -18.53
C ASN A 26 3.41 21.29 -17.16
N LEU A 27 4.54 20.59 -16.96
CA LEU A 27 4.90 19.98 -15.69
C LEU A 27 5.06 21.06 -14.61
N GLN A 28 4.33 20.90 -13.52
CA GLN A 28 4.45 21.72 -12.32
C GLN A 28 5.24 20.93 -11.27
N ASP A 29 6.51 21.23 -11.11
CA ASP A 29 7.42 20.50 -10.22
C ASP A 29 6.91 20.40 -8.78
N GLY A 30 6.32 21.48 -8.25
CA GLY A 30 5.73 21.48 -6.92
C GLY A 30 4.57 20.49 -6.74
N TRP A 31 3.78 20.28 -7.78
CA TRP A 31 2.68 19.32 -7.73
C TRP A 31 3.15 17.89 -7.96
N ASN A 32 4.11 17.75 -8.86
CA ASN A 32 4.72 16.46 -9.14
C ASN A 32 5.48 15.91 -7.92
N SER A 33 6.12 16.78 -7.13
CA SER A 33 6.85 16.39 -5.92
C SER A 33 5.96 16.25 -4.67
N ALA A 34 4.69 16.68 -4.72
CA ALA A 34 3.82 16.70 -3.54
C ALA A 34 3.61 15.32 -2.91
N MET A 35 3.39 14.29 -3.71
CA MET A 35 3.22 12.93 -3.20
C MET A 35 4.49 12.44 -2.51
N TRP A 36 5.67 12.70 -3.07
CA TRP A 36 6.95 12.37 -2.46
C TRP A 36 7.11 13.07 -1.11
N GLY A 37 6.95 14.40 -1.08
CA GLY A 37 7.08 15.18 0.14
C GLY A 37 6.15 14.71 1.23
N HIS A 38 4.86 14.58 0.93
CA HIS A 38 3.87 14.12 1.92
C HIS A 38 4.18 12.71 2.45
N THR A 39 4.61 11.80 1.59
CA THR A 39 4.91 10.44 2.01
C THR A 39 6.11 10.40 2.94
N TYR A 40 7.22 11.04 2.59
CA TYR A 40 8.45 10.96 3.38
C TYR A 40 8.49 11.91 4.58
N GLU A 41 7.68 12.96 4.59
CA GLU A 41 7.61 13.90 5.70
C GLU A 41 6.58 13.48 6.77
N TYR A 42 5.40 12.98 6.34
CA TYR A 42 4.29 12.75 7.27
C TYR A 42 3.91 11.28 7.42
N VAL A 43 3.96 10.47 6.38
CA VAL A 43 3.38 9.11 6.40
C VAL A 43 4.43 8.05 6.75
N PHE A 44 5.50 7.98 5.99
CA PHE A 44 6.49 6.91 6.15
C PHE A 44 7.21 6.93 7.49
N PRO A 45 7.59 8.10 8.07
CA PRO A 45 8.16 8.15 9.42
C PRO A 45 7.21 7.59 10.49
N GLN A 46 5.91 7.85 10.39
CA GLN A 46 4.91 7.34 11.33
C GLN A 46 4.77 5.82 11.23
N ILE A 47 4.73 5.30 10.01
CA ILE A 47 4.70 3.86 9.75
C ILE A 47 5.96 3.19 10.33
N TYR A 48 7.14 3.76 10.09
CA TYR A 48 8.40 3.26 10.62
C TYR A 48 8.46 3.25 12.15
N GLN A 49 7.99 4.32 12.79
CA GLN A 49 7.90 4.38 14.25
C GLN A 49 6.91 3.35 14.79
N SER A 50 5.74 3.21 14.16
CA SER A 50 4.73 2.21 14.53
C SER A 50 5.27 0.79 14.37
N GLU A 51 5.97 0.49 13.28
CA GLU A 51 6.60 -0.80 13.04
C GLU A 51 7.59 -1.16 14.16
N ASN A 52 8.45 -0.22 14.54
CA ASN A 52 9.44 -0.45 15.61
C ASN A 52 8.79 -0.57 17.00
N ALA A 53 7.74 0.20 17.27
CA ALA A 53 7.04 0.17 18.56
C ALA A 53 6.23 -1.12 18.77
N THR A 54 5.72 -1.72 17.69
CA THR A 54 4.79 -2.87 17.74
C THR A 54 5.48 -4.21 17.53
N ARG A 55 6.66 -4.23 16.92
CA ARG A 55 7.38 -5.45 16.51
C ARG A 55 7.42 -6.55 17.58
N ASP A 56 7.82 -6.20 18.80
CA ASP A 56 8.04 -7.17 19.88
C ASP A 56 6.90 -7.25 20.91
N ARG A 57 5.92 -6.35 20.80
CA ARG A 57 4.88 -6.19 21.85
C ARG A 57 3.46 -6.43 21.37
N MET A 58 3.19 -6.14 20.11
CA MET A 58 1.84 -6.13 19.56
C MET A 58 1.85 -6.76 18.15
N PRO A 59 1.91 -8.10 18.05
CA PRO A 59 2.08 -8.78 16.75
C PRO A 59 1.00 -8.43 15.73
N ALA A 60 -0.26 -8.36 16.15
CA ALA A 60 -1.35 -8.01 15.24
C ALA A 60 -1.19 -6.59 14.67
N PHE A 61 -0.84 -5.61 15.50
CA PHE A 61 -0.59 -4.23 15.06
C PHE A 61 0.63 -4.15 14.14
N PHE A 62 1.67 -4.94 14.43
CA PHE A 62 2.85 -5.03 13.57
C PHE A 62 2.49 -5.58 12.19
N GLY A 63 1.70 -6.67 12.10
CA GLY A 63 1.21 -7.22 10.84
C GLY A 63 0.43 -6.19 10.01
N ILE A 64 -0.52 -5.50 10.63
CA ILE A 64 -1.31 -4.45 9.98
C ILE A 64 -0.41 -3.29 9.52
N THR A 65 0.56 -2.88 10.34
CA THR A 65 1.50 -1.81 9.98
C THR A 65 2.31 -2.17 8.73
N LYS A 66 2.73 -3.44 8.60
CA LYS A 66 3.39 -3.94 7.39
C LYS A 66 2.51 -3.85 6.15
N ILE A 67 1.24 -4.23 6.26
CA ILE A 67 0.29 -4.15 5.15
C ILE A 67 0.10 -2.69 4.71
N LEU A 68 -0.10 -1.78 5.66
CA LEU A 68 -0.27 -0.35 5.39
C LEU A 68 0.99 0.26 4.77
N LYS A 69 2.17 -0.15 5.22
CA LYS A 69 3.46 0.26 4.63
C LYS A 69 3.51 -0.09 3.14
N VAL A 70 3.18 -1.32 2.80
CA VAL A 70 3.16 -1.76 1.40
C VAL A 70 2.10 -1.01 0.60
N GLU A 71 0.88 -0.81 1.14
CA GLU A 71 -0.21 -0.08 0.45
C GLU A 71 0.16 1.37 0.13
N VAL A 72 0.90 2.04 0.99
CA VAL A 72 1.35 3.41 0.74
C VAL A 72 2.52 3.43 -0.25
N MET A 73 3.54 2.63 0.03
CA MET A 73 4.82 2.76 -0.68
C MET A 73 4.81 2.19 -2.10
N HIS A 74 3.90 1.24 -2.42
CA HIS A 74 3.80 0.77 -3.80
C HIS A 74 3.36 1.88 -4.76
N ARG A 75 2.50 2.80 -4.32
CA ARG A 75 2.08 3.95 -5.15
C ARG A 75 3.24 4.89 -5.42
N VAL A 76 4.11 5.08 -4.43
CA VAL A 76 5.26 5.97 -4.55
C VAL A 76 6.27 5.41 -5.56
N THR A 77 6.61 4.13 -5.46
CA THR A 77 7.52 3.50 -6.42
C THR A 77 6.93 3.37 -7.82
N ASP A 78 5.60 3.19 -7.93
CA ASP A 78 4.92 3.17 -9.24
C ASP A 78 4.95 4.52 -9.95
N TYR A 79 4.98 5.60 -9.17
CA TYR A 79 4.99 6.96 -9.69
C TYR A 79 6.40 7.47 -9.98
N TYR A 80 7.34 7.20 -9.07
CA TYR A 80 8.71 7.76 -9.13
C TYR A 80 9.78 6.75 -9.57
N GLY A 81 9.50 5.44 -9.59
CA GLY A 81 10.48 4.39 -9.86
C GLY A 81 11.31 4.03 -8.63
N PRO A 82 12.65 4.19 -8.67
CA PRO A 82 13.50 3.95 -7.50
C PRO A 82 13.15 4.87 -6.34
N ILE A 83 13.05 4.31 -5.12
CA ILE A 83 12.69 5.06 -3.90
C ILE A 83 13.57 4.65 -2.72
N VAL A 84 13.70 5.51 -1.72
CA VAL A 84 14.36 5.17 -0.45
C VAL A 84 13.39 4.36 0.40
N TYR A 85 13.62 3.06 0.51
CA TYR A 85 12.73 2.15 1.22
C TYR A 85 13.43 1.37 2.34
N SER A 86 14.41 0.53 2.00
CA SER A 86 15.14 -0.31 2.96
C SER A 86 16.08 0.51 3.85
N HIS A 87 16.64 1.57 3.33
CA HIS A 87 17.64 2.41 3.99
C HIS A 87 17.08 3.68 4.63
N PHE A 88 15.76 3.79 4.77
CA PHE A 88 15.11 5.01 5.26
C PHE A 88 15.62 5.49 6.62
N ALA A 89 15.95 4.58 7.53
CA ALA A 89 16.44 4.94 8.88
C ALA A 89 17.96 4.80 9.03
N ASP A 90 18.68 4.47 7.98
CA ASP A 90 20.13 4.39 8.00
C ASP A 90 20.73 5.78 7.83
N PRO A 91 21.46 6.33 8.84
CA PRO A 91 22.06 7.65 8.74
C PRO A 91 23.09 7.77 7.60
N GLU A 92 23.76 6.67 7.25
CA GLU A 92 24.81 6.65 6.22
C GLU A 92 24.23 6.44 4.82
N ALA A 93 23.19 5.63 4.70
CA ALA A 93 22.59 5.22 3.43
C ALA A 93 21.20 5.83 3.14
N ARG A 94 20.70 6.76 3.96
CA ARG A 94 19.34 7.33 3.88
C ARG A 94 18.97 8.00 2.54
N TYR A 95 19.94 8.30 1.72
CA TYR A 95 19.74 8.90 0.40
C TYR A 95 19.93 7.91 -0.75
N MET A 96 20.25 6.65 -0.45
CA MET A 96 20.40 5.62 -1.47
C MET A 96 19.03 5.04 -1.83
N PRO A 97 18.55 5.25 -3.06
CA PRO A 97 17.29 4.65 -3.49
C PRO A 97 17.50 3.18 -3.79
N ASP A 98 16.55 2.37 -3.35
CA ASP A 98 16.40 0.99 -3.79
C ASP A 98 15.84 0.98 -5.21
N THR A 99 16.27 0.03 -6.02
CA THR A 99 15.66 -0.17 -7.33
C THR A 99 14.21 -0.63 -7.18
N GLN A 100 13.36 -0.30 -8.15
CA GLN A 100 11.96 -0.72 -8.12
C GLN A 100 11.80 -2.24 -7.96
N LYS A 101 12.72 -3.02 -8.54
CA LYS A 101 12.75 -4.49 -8.37
C LYS A 101 13.00 -4.91 -6.93
N GLU A 102 13.94 -4.28 -6.25
CA GLU A 102 14.27 -4.56 -4.84
C GLU A 102 13.09 -4.18 -3.94
N VAL A 103 12.49 -3.01 -4.17
CA VAL A 103 11.32 -2.53 -3.45
C VAL A 103 10.14 -3.49 -3.58
N TYR A 104 9.82 -3.96 -4.79
CA TYR A 104 8.77 -4.95 -5.00
C TYR A 104 9.07 -6.30 -4.33
N ASN A 105 10.33 -6.71 -4.32
CA ASN A 105 10.74 -7.90 -3.59
C ASN A 105 10.52 -7.76 -2.09
N ALA A 106 10.85 -6.60 -1.54
CA ALA A 106 10.61 -6.30 -0.14
C ALA A 106 9.10 -6.28 0.19
N PHE A 107 8.26 -5.73 -0.69
CA PHE A 107 6.80 -5.75 -0.50
C PHE A 107 6.25 -7.17 -0.35
N PHE A 108 6.65 -8.09 -1.20
CA PHE A 108 6.20 -9.49 -1.10
C PHE A 108 6.67 -10.15 0.19
N CYS A 109 7.91 -9.91 0.61
CA CYS A 109 8.41 -10.43 1.89
C CYS A 109 7.68 -9.82 3.10
N GLU A 110 7.35 -8.54 3.04
CA GLU A 110 6.59 -7.87 4.11
C GLU A 110 5.14 -8.38 4.19
N LEU A 111 4.51 -8.64 3.05
CA LEU A 111 3.17 -9.26 3.01
C LEU A 111 3.20 -10.71 3.50
N ASP A 112 4.26 -11.49 3.18
CA ASP A 112 4.44 -12.85 3.73
C ASP A 112 4.53 -12.79 5.26
N THR A 113 5.34 -11.87 5.79
CA THR A 113 5.49 -11.68 7.24
C THR A 113 4.18 -11.26 7.89
N ALA A 114 3.48 -10.29 7.29
CA ALA A 114 2.22 -9.79 7.85
C ALA A 114 1.14 -10.87 7.91
N VAL A 115 0.97 -11.64 6.85
CA VAL A 115 -0.01 -12.73 6.80
C VAL A 115 0.35 -13.82 7.82
N ALA A 116 1.61 -14.21 7.94
CA ALA A 116 2.04 -15.21 8.92
C ALA A 116 1.76 -14.75 10.36
N VAL A 117 2.19 -13.52 10.71
CA VAL A 117 1.99 -12.96 12.05
C VAL A 117 0.51 -12.83 12.41
N LEU A 118 -0.33 -12.37 11.47
CA LEU A 118 -1.77 -12.26 11.72
C LEU A 118 -2.44 -13.62 11.83
N SER A 119 -2.04 -14.59 11.02
CA SER A 119 -2.59 -15.96 11.08
C SER A 119 -2.26 -16.64 12.42
N ASP A 120 -1.00 -16.53 12.86
CA ASP A 120 -0.58 -17.05 14.17
C ASP A 120 -1.34 -16.37 15.30
N TYR A 121 -1.49 -15.05 15.23
CA TYR A 121 -2.21 -14.27 16.24
C TYR A 121 -3.69 -14.66 16.37
N ILE A 122 -4.39 -14.89 15.25
CA ILE A 122 -5.80 -15.33 15.25
C ILE A 122 -5.95 -16.69 15.93
N VAL A 123 -5.00 -17.61 15.69
CA VAL A 123 -5.01 -18.95 16.31
C VAL A 123 -4.77 -18.87 17.82
N GLU A 124 -3.85 -18.01 18.25
CA GLU A 124 -3.52 -17.85 19.68
C GLU A 124 -4.58 -17.05 20.44
N HIS A 125 -5.27 -16.14 19.79
CA HIS A 125 -6.23 -15.21 20.39
C HIS A 125 -7.57 -15.21 19.63
N PRO A 126 -8.37 -16.30 19.72
CA PRO A 126 -9.65 -16.39 19.01
C PRO A 126 -10.62 -15.29 19.45
N GLY A 127 -11.13 -14.52 18.49
CA GLY A 127 -12.06 -13.42 18.75
C GLY A 127 -11.44 -12.12 19.25
N ALA A 128 -10.11 -12.02 19.21
CA ALA A 128 -9.42 -10.77 19.52
C ALA A 128 -9.79 -9.66 18.54
N SER A 129 -10.03 -8.46 19.05
CA SER A 129 -10.43 -7.27 18.27
C SER A 129 -9.87 -5.97 18.86
N GLU A 130 -8.68 -6.04 19.45
CA GLU A 130 -8.07 -4.88 20.14
C GLU A 130 -7.84 -3.70 19.19
N PHE A 131 -7.64 -3.99 17.90
CA PHE A 131 -7.44 -2.98 16.88
C PHE A 131 -8.75 -2.29 16.46
N ALA A 132 -9.93 -2.86 16.73
CA ALA A 132 -11.24 -2.36 16.27
C ALA A 132 -11.46 -0.87 16.57
N ARG A 133 -11.06 -0.40 17.75
CA ARG A 133 -11.22 1.02 18.16
C ARG A 133 -10.40 2.00 17.31
N PHE A 134 -9.41 1.52 16.58
CA PHE A 134 -8.51 2.31 15.73
C PHE A 134 -8.71 2.04 14.25
N ASP A 135 -9.43 0.96 13.93
CA ASP A 135 -9.63 0.50 12.56
C ASP A 135 -10.88 1.12 11.95
N MET A 136 -10.67 2.04 11.02
CA MET A 136 -11.75 2.70 10.27
C MET A 136 -12.10 1.96 8.97
N LEU A 137 -11.44 0.84 8.66
CA LEU A 137 -11.58 0.14 7.39
C LEU A 137 -12.30 -1.22 7.52
N LEU A 138 -11.89 -2.03 8.49
CA LEU A 138 -12.28 -3.43 8.60
C LEU A 138 -12.75 -3.80 10.02
N ASP A 139 -13.07 -2.80 10.85
CA ASP A 139 -13.62 -2.95 12.22
C ASP A 139 -12.79 -3.88 13.13
N GLY A 140 -11.48 -3.97 12.88
CA GLY A 140 -10.55 -4.80 13.65
C GLY A 140 -10.63 -6.29 13.32
N ASP A 141 -11.27 -6.68 12.23
CA ASP A 141 -11.31 -8.06 11.76
C ASP A 141 -10.00 -8.45 11.10
N TYR A 142 -9.20 -9.24 11.81
CA TYR A 142 -7.88 -9.69 11.35
C TYR A 142 -7.96 -10.62 10.13
N ASP A 143 -9.02 -11.41 9.98
CA ASP A 143 -9.25 -12.23 8.78
C ASP A 143 -9.45 -11.35 7.55
N SER A 144 -10.18 -10.26 7.69
CA SER A 144 -10.35 -9.26 6.62
C SER A 144 -9.04 -8.56 6.29
N TRP A 145 -8.16 -8.32 7.26
CA TRP A 145 -6.82 -7.78 7.01
C TRP A 145 -5.93 -8.75 6.23
N ILE A 146 -6.02 -10.06 6.50
CA ILE A 146 -5.33 -11.10 5.71
C ILE A 146 -5.84 -11.10 4.27
N LYS A 147 -7.17 -11.01 4.08
CA LYS A 147 -7.78 -10.92 2.75
C LYS A 147 -7.33 -9.66 2.00
N PHE A 148 -7.24 -8.53 2.71
CA PHE A 148 -6.71 -7.29 2.16
C PHE A 148 -5.26 -7.45 1.70
N ALA A 149 -4.40 -8.06 2.52
CA ALA A 149 -2.99 -8.31 2.19
C ALA A 149 -2.85 -9.19 0.94
N ASN A 150 -3.67 -10.26 0.81
CA ASN A 150 -3.66 -11.13 -0.38
C ASN A 150 -4.20 -10.42 -1.62
N SER A 151 -5.22 -9.58 -1.49
CA SER A 151 -5.73 -8.75 -2.58
C SER A 151 -4.68 -7.73 -3.07
N LEU A 152 -3.95 -7.13 -2.13
CA LEU A 152 -2.82 -6.24 -2.43
C LEU A 152 -1.69 -7.01 -3.12
N ARG A 153 -1.32 -8.20 -2.62
CA ARG A 153 -0.34 -9.10 -3.26
C ARG A 153 -0.71 -9.39 -4.71
N MET A 154 -1.97 -9.73 -4.97
CA MET A 154 -2.46 -10.00 -6.32
C MET A 154 -2.30 -8.77 -7.23
N ARG A 155 -2.66 -7.59 -6.74
CA ARG A 155 -2.48 -6.31 -7.46
C ARG A 155 -1.01 -6.07 -7.82
N LEU A 156 -0.11 -6.27 -6.86
CA LEU A 156 1.34 -6.12 -7.08
C LEU A 156 1.88 -7.16 -8.06
N ALA A 157 1.43 -8.41 -7.96
CA ALA A 157 1.81 -9.48 -8.90
C ALA A 157 1.41 -9.13 -10.35
N MET A 158 0.20 -8.60 -10.54
CA MET A 158 -0.26 -8.16 -11.87
C MET A 158 0.60 -7.02 -12.43
N ARG A 159 1.07 -6.09 -11.59
CA ARG A 159 1.93 -4.99 -12.03
C ARG A 159 3.29 -5.46 -12.55
N ILE A 160 3.87 -6.49 -11.95
CA ILE A 160 5.16 -7.04 -12.40
C ILE A 160 5.02 -8.14 -13.47
N ALA A 161 3.81 -8.43 -13.96
CA ALA A 161 3.56 -9.55 -14.86
C ALA A 161 4.38 -9.52 -16.16
N VAL A 162 4.66 -8.33 -16.69
CA VAL A 162 5.49 -8.15 -17.89
C VAL A 162 6.97 -8.18 -17.54
N ALA A 163 7.38 -7.52 -16.45
CA ALA A 163 8.79 -7.38 -16.08
C ALA A 163 9.38 -8.65 -15.45
N SER A 164 8.55 -9.43 -14.73
CA SER A 164 8.97 -10.65 -14.04
C SER A 164 7.83 -11.68 -14.00
N PRO A 165 7.50 -12.33 -15.13
CA PRO A 165 6.31 -13.19 -15.27
C PRO A 165 6.30 -14.38 -14.33
N GLU A 166 7.44 -15.03 -14.09
CA GLU A 166 7.51 -16.20 -13.19
C GLU A 166 7.26 -15.82 -11.73
N LYS A 167 7.82 -14.70 -11.30
CA LYS A 167 7.56 -14.19 -9.95
C LYS A 167 6.10 -13.74 -9.80
N ALA A 168 5.58 -13.03 -10.78
CA ALA A 168 4.18 -12.62 -10.82
C ALA A 168 3.23 -13.80 -10.67
N LYS A 169 3.47 -14.87 -11.43
CA LYS A 169 2.70 -16.12 -11.37
C LYS A 169 2.78 -16.80 -9.99
N THR A 170 3.97 -16.82 -9.39
CA THR A 170 4.18 -17.40 -8.07
C THR A 170 3.41 -16.62 -7.00
N GLU A 171 3.57 -15.29 -6.97
CA GLU A 171 2.91 -14.45 -5.98
C GLU A 171 1.38 -14.40 -6.17
N PHE A 172 0.92 -14.44 -7.43
CA PHE A 172 -0.50 -14.54 -7.73
C PHE A 172 -1.11 -15.84 -7.22
N ARG A 173 -0.42 -16.98 -7.42
CA ARG A 173 -0.88 -18.28 -6.89
C ARG A 173 -0.95 -18.29 -5.37
N LYS A 174 0.08 -17.78 -4.69
CA LYS A 174 0.06 -17.65 -3.22
C LYS A 174 -1.17 -16.88 -2.72
N ALA A 175 -1.59 -15.83 -3.44
CA ALA A 175 -2.76 -15.05 -3.07
C ALA A 175 -4.07 -15.81 -3.30
N MET A 176 -4.12 -16.66 -4.33
CA MET A 176 -5.32 -17.46 -4.67
C MET A 176 -5.51 -18.69 -3.79
N ASP A 177 -4.41 -19.36 -3.42
CA ASP A 177 -4.44 -20.63 -2.69
C ASP A 177 -5.02 -20.50 -1.27
N ASN A 178 -5.11 -19.29 -0.73
CA ASN A 178 -5.58 -19.03 0.63
C ASN A 178 -7.08 -18.72 0.76
N ASP A 179 -7.87 -18.87 -0.29
CA ASP A 179 -9.33 -18.53 -0.30
C ASP A 179 -9.65 -17.11 0.25
N CYS A 180 -8.67 -16.24 0.20
CA CYS A 180 -8.57 -15.02 0.99
C CYS A 180 -8.58 -13.77 0.13
N LEU A 181 -9.60 -13.60 -0.72
CA LEU A 181 -9.80 -12.32 -1.40
C LEU A 181 -10.82 -11.47 -0.65
N LEU A 182 -10.49 -10.21 -0.42
CA LEU A 182 -11.34 -9.27 0.32
C LEU A 182 -12.68 -9.04 -0.38
N TYR A 183 -12.74 -9.29 -1.70
CA TYR A 183 -13.86 -8.84 -2.48
C TYR A 183 -14.19 -9.74 -3.66
N THR A 184 -15.35 -10.37 -3.60
CA THR A 184 -16.15 -10.69 -4.77
C THR A 184 -17.24 -9.63 -4.87
N SER A 185 -16.98 -8.52 -5.57
CA SER A 185 -18.03 -7.59 -5.88
C SER A 185 -19.08 -8.30 -6.72
N PRO A 186 -20.37 -8.28 -6.35
CA PRO A 186 -21.39 -8.54 -7.33
C PRO A 186 -21.17 -7.53 -8.47
N SER A 187 -21.03 -8.06 -9.69
CA SER A 187 -20.93 -7.22 -10.86
C SER A 187 -22.11 -6.26 -10.86
N PRO A 188 -21.95 -4.96 -11.17
CA PRO A 188 -23.08 -4.04 -11.34
C PRO A 188 -24.06 -4.47 -12.44
N ARG A 189 -23.86 -5.63 -13.03
CA ARG A 189 -24.64 -6.21 -14.13
C ARG A 189 -25.46 -7.44 -13.72
N ASP A 190 -25.38 -7.86 -12.44
CA ASP A 190 -26.19 -8.98 -11.90
C ASP A 190 -27.46 -8.45 -11.23
#